data_e268e49d905d04d3d0e39eb8f1db6d55
#
_entry.id   e268e49d905d04d3d0e39eb8f1db6d55
#
_cell.length_a   1.000
_cell.length_b   1.000
_cell.length_c   1.000
_cell.angle_alpha   90.00
_cell.angle_beta   90.00
_cell.angle_gamma   90.00
#
_symmetry.space_group_name_H-M   'P 1'
#
loop_
_entity.id
_entity.type
_entity.pdbx_description
1 polymer ?
#
loop_
_entity_poly.entity_id
_entity_poly.type
_entity_poly.pdbx_seq_one_letter_code
_entity_poly.pdbx_strand_id
1 'polypeptide(L)'
;EFSLTSYTFENIVRHVLGETSPHYSLDRIASWLENGSAVMRIRGLRYIVYRAKASIRILDRTGVITRAAELAKVIGIDFNAVLTRGSQFRVESLMARIAHPEQFILPSPSREQVAQQRAAECLPLVLEPQSSYYTDPVVVLDFQSLYPSVMIAYNYCYSTCLGSLEDIAAGPEAAGTHDHSRHRLGVSSLDLPPGLLNALKEHITVSPNGVAFVKPSVRRGLLGRMLQELLESRIVIRDAMKRWGSDNAVLCKKLDAWQLGLKLIANVTYGYAGASFSGRMPCVDIADAIVQSGRETLESAIRFIHSKHAQWGARVVYGDTDSMFVHLSGQSRESAFRIGQEIAEAITRMNPAPIKLKFEKVYQPCVLLSKKRYAGWMFTSPEQTEPLLDAKGLELVRRDGCLVTQRVLEGTMDVLFRTNDLSLVKSYVTGEITRIMRGELSLQEFIIAKEVRLGTYSGRVLPAHAK
;
A
#
# COMPACT_ATOMS: atom_id res chain seq x y z
N GLU A 1 5.11 -11.82 -4.61
CA GLU A 1 4.18 -12.73 -5.27
C GLU A 1 3.86 -13.94 -4.41
N PHE A 2 4.83 -14.50 -3.72
CA PHE A 2 4.64 -15.62 -2.80
C PHE A 2 4.88 -15.16 -1.38
N SER A 3 3.99 -15.55 -0.48
CA SER A 3 4.13 -15.28 0.95
C SER A 3 4.76 -16.50 1.63
N LEU A 4 6.10 -16.59 1.55
CA LEU A 4 6.85 -17.71 2.14
C LEU A 4 7.48 -17.29 3.46
N THR A 5 7.61 -18.22 4.40
CA THR A 5 8.34 -18.03 5.66
C THR A 5 9.85 -17.93 5.43
N SER A 6 10.36 -18.57 4.38
CA SER A 6 11.77 -18.54 3.98
C SER A 6 11.90 -18.50 2.46
N TYR A 7 12.83 -17.68 1.95
CA TYR A 7 13.11 -17.54 0.51
C TYR A 7 14.42 -18.22 0.10
N THR A 8 14.80 -19.29 0.79
CA THR A 8 15.92 -20.15 0.33
C THR A 8 15.58 -20.78 -1.02
N PHE A 9 16.62 -21.10 -1.78
CA PHE A 9 16.42 -21.70 -3.11
C PHE A 9 15.59 -22.98 -3.04
N GLU A 10 15.86 -23.84 -2.06
CA GLU A 10 15.17 -25.11 -1.84
C GLU A 10 13.68 -24.91 -1.58
N ASN A 11 13.32 -23.91 -0.76
CA ASN A 11 11.93 -23.60 -0.44
C ASN A 11 11.20 -23.01 -1.64
N ILE A 12 11.86 -22.13 -2.42
CA ILE A 12 11.30 -21.59 -3.66
C ILE A 12 11.06 -22.71 -4.68
N VAL A 13 12.03 -23.62 -4.87
CA VAL A 13 11.90 -24.78 -5.77
C VAL A 13 10.71 -25.63 -5.36
N ARG A 14 10.59 -25.93 -4.08
CA ARG A 14 9.47 -26.73 -3.55
C ARG A 14 8.14 -26.04 -3.81
N HIS A 15 8.05 -24.76 -3.56
CA HIS A 15 6.80 -23.99 -3.68
C HIS A 15 6.39 -23.77 -5.15
N VAL A 16 7.34 -23.37 -6.01
CA VAL A 16 7.07 -23.01 -7.39
C VAL A 16 7.06 -24.20 -8.34
N LEU A 17 8.00 -25.11 -8.17
CA LEU A 17 8.15 -26.28 -9.06
C LEU A 17 7.53 -27.57 -8.52
N GLY A 18 7.22 -27.64 -7.21
CA GLY A 18 6.73 -28.84 -6.55
C GLY A 18 7.81 -29.91 -6.33
N GLU A 19 9.08 -29.55 -6.45
CA GLU A 19 10.22 -30.45 -6.38
C GLU A 19 11.01 -30.27 -5.08
N THR A 20 11.69 -31.32 -4.63
CA THR A 20 12.65 -31.24 -3.53
C THR A 20 14.06 -31.04 -4.07
N SER A 21 14.81 -30.12 -3.48
CA SER A 21 16.21 -29.85 -3.83
C SER A 21 17.10 -30.10 -2.63
N PRO A 22 18.22 -30.80 -2.77
CA PRO A 22 19.21 -30.90 -1.70
C PRO A 22 19.88 -29.54 -1.50
N HIS A 23 20.35 -29.28 -0.27
CA HIS A 23 21.16 -28.13 0.04
C HIS A 23 22.63 -28.53 0.22
N TYR A 24 23.51 -27.92 -0.56
CA TYR A 24 24.96 -28.04 -0.38
C TYR A 24 25.57 -26.64 -0.25
N SER A 25 26.45 -26.46 0.75
CA SER A 25 27.21 -25.20 0.90
C SER A 25 28.15 -24.99 -0.25
N LEU A 26 28.50 -23.74 -0.57
CA LEU A 26 29.44 -23.40 -1.63
C LEU A 26 30.82 -24.02 -1.37
N ASP A 27 31.29 -23.99 -0.12
CA ASP A 27 32.59 -24.59 0.27
C ASP A 27 32.61 -26.09 0.03
N ARG A 28 31.50 -26.78 0.29
CA ARG A 28 31.37 -28.20 0.02
C ARG A 28 31.43 -28.51 -1.48
N ILE A 29 30.77 -27.69 -2.29
CA ILE A 29 30.79 -27.85 -3.75
C ILE A 29 32.21 -27.57 -4.28
N ALA A 30 32.87 -26.51 -3.82
CA ALA A 30 34.24 -26.18 -4.19
C ALA A 30 35.19 -27.32 -3.82
N SER A 31 35.14 -27.84 -2.58
CA SER A 31 35.93 -29.00 -2.16
C SER A 31 35.72 -30.24 -3.02
N TRP A 32 34.45 -30.53 -3.44
CA TRP A 32 34.18 -31.64 -4.34
C TRP A 32 34.76 -31.44 -5.74
N LEU A 33 34.79 -30.21 -6.25
CA LEU A 33 35.35 -29.92 -7.59
C LEU A 33 36.87 -29.91 -7.59
N GLU A 34 37.52 -29.39 -6.56
CA GLU A 34 38.96 -29.26 -6.45
C GLU A 34 39.64 -30.58 -6.02
N ASN A 35 39.18 -31.12 -4.88
CA ASN A 35 39.85 -32.21 -4.19
C ASN A 35 39.06 -33.53 -4.16
N GLY A 36 37.81 -33.54 -4.73
CA GLY A 36 36.94 -34.70 -4.67
C GLY A 36 37.28 -35.79 -5.67
N SER A 37 36.81 -37.01 -5.40
CA SER A 37 36.83 -38.12 -6.36
C SER A 37 36.01 -37.76 -7.63
N ALA A 38 36.18 -38.52 -8.71
CA ALA A 38 35.42 -38.35 -9.95
C ALA A 38 33.89 -38.34 -9.70
N VAL A 39 33.45 -39.20 -8.80
CA VAL A 39 32.03 -39.26 -8.41
C VAL A 39 31.54 -37.97 -7.71
N MET A 40 32.37 -37.43 -6.81
CA MET A 40 32.07 -36.18 -6.12
C MET A 40 32.05 -34.97 -7.07
N ARG A 41 33.03 -34.92 -7.99
CA ARG A 41 33.07 -33.88 -9.03
C ARG A 41 31.81 -33.91 -9.91
N ILE A 42 31.40 -35.09 -10.38
CA ILE A 42 30.19 -35.26 -11.18
C ILE A 42 28.97 -34.84 -10.37
N ARG A 43 28.89 -35.17 -9.07
CA ARG A 43 27.81 -34.77 -8.19
C ARG A 43 27.70 -33.23 -8.06
N GLY A 44 28.85 -32.58 -7.85
CA GLY A 44 28.94 -31.10 -7.80
C GLY A 44 28.46 -30.45 -9.10
N LEU A 45 28.94 -30.92 -10.25
CA LEU A 45 28.54 -30.42 -11.56
C LEU A 45 27.04 -30.61 -11.82
N ARG A 46 26.50 -31.83 -11.52
CA ARG A 46 25.06 -32.09 -11.66
C ARG A 46 24.19 -31.14 -10.80
N TYR A 47 24.67 -30.87 -9.58
CA TYR A 47 23.97 -29.92 -8.71
C TYR A 47 23.99 -28.48 -9.25
N ILE A 48 25.11 -28.00 -9.76
CA ILE A 48 25.23 -26.67 -10.38
C ILE A 48 24.28 -26.57 -11.60
N VAL A 49 24.32 -27.56 -12.49
CA VAL A 49 23.42 -27.62 -13.66
C VAL A 49 21.96 -27.67 -13.26
N TYR A 50 21.63 -28.47 -12.24
CA TYR A 50 20.27 -28.52 -11.70
C TYR A 50 19.82 -27.14 -11.19
N ARG A 51 20.65 -26.46 -10.40
CA ARG A 51 20.34 -25.11 -9.90
C ARG A 51 20.09 -24.11 -11.03
N ALA A 52 20.95 -24.11 -12.05
CA ALA A 52 20.78 -23.25 -13.21
C ALA A 52 19.44 -23.52 -13.94
N LYS A 53 19.15 -24.80 -14.23
CA LYS A 53 17.90 -25.20 -14.88
C LYS A 53 16.67 -24.87 -14.02
N ALA A 54 16.72 -25.13 -12.72
CA ALA A 54 15.63 -24.82 -11.81
C ALA A 54 15.40 -23.30 -11.72
N SER A 55 16.45 -22.49 -11.69
CA SER A 55 16.32 -21.01 -11.70
C SER A 55 15.61 -20.51 -12.97
N ILE A 56 15.98 -21.03 -14.15
CA ILE A 56 15.30 -20.67 -15.42
C ILE A 56 13.83 -21.09 -15.37
N ARG A 57 13.51 -22.29 -14.91
CA ARG A 57 12.13 -22.79 -14.79
C ARG A 57 11.29 -21.98 -13.79
N ILE A 58 11.91 -21.50 -12.70
CA ILE A 58 11.25 -20.60 -11.75
C ILE A 58 10.93 -19.26 -12.41
N LEU A 59 11.88 -18.66 -13.13
CA LEU A 59 11.65 -17.39 -13.85
C LEU A 59 10.55 -17.51 -14.90
N ASP A 60 10.52 -18.62 -15.63
CA ASP A 60 9.50 -18.91 -16.63
C ASP A 60 8.12 -19.11 -15.98
N ARG A 61 8.04 -19.96 -14.95
CA ARG A 61 6.77 -20.26 -14.27
C ARG A 61 6.17 -19.05 -13.54
N THR A 62 7.01 -18.20 -12.99
CA THR A 62 6.59 -16.95 -12.32
C THR A 62 6.29 -15.80 -13.30
N GLY A 63 6.78 -15.88 -14.54
CA GLY A 63 6.60 -14.86 -15.56
C GLY A 63 7.28 -13.53 -15.22
N VAL A 64 8.30 -13.53 -14.37
CA VAL A 64 8.99 -12.30 -13.90
C VAL A 64 9.60 -11.53 -15.07
N ILE A 65 10.23 -12.21 -16.04
CA ILE A 65 10.84 -11.57 -17.21
C ILE A 65 9.79 -10.85 -18.06
N THR A 66 8.70 -11.54 -18.40
CA THR A 66 7.59 -10.95 -19.17
C THR A 66 6.99 -9.76 -18.44
N ARG A 67 6.75 -9.89 -17.13
CA ARG A 67 6.21 -8.81 -16.32
C ARG A 67 7.14 -7.60 -16.25
N ALA A 68 8.44 -7.82 -16.07
CA ALA A 68 9.42 -6.74 -16.06
C ALA A 68 9.51 -6.05 -17.43
N ALA A 69 9.46 -6.80 -18.53
CA ALA A 69 9.44 -6.25 -19.88
C ALA A 69 8.18 -5.40 -20.15
N GLU A 70 7.01 -5.88 -19.73
CA GLU A 70 5.77 -5.12 -19.87
C GLU A 70 5.74 -3.86 -19.00
N LEU A 71 6.30 -3.92 -17.78
CA LEU A 71 6.48 -2.74 -16.94
C LEU A 71 7.44 -1.72 -17.58
N ALA A 72 8.55 -2.18 -18.17
CA ALA A 72 9.48 -1.32 -18.89
C ALA A 72 8.79 -0.55 -20.02
N LYS A 73 7.94 -1.22 -20.81
CA LYS A 73 7.16 -0.60 -21.90
C LYS A 73 6.18 0.45 -21.38
N VAL A 74 5.38 0.12 -20.35
CA VAL A 74 4.37 1.03 -19.80
C VAL A 74 5.01 2.28 -19.23
N ILE A 75 6.10 2.12 -18.48
CA ILE A 75 6.78 3.24 -17.82
C ILE A 75 7.69 3.98 -18.82
N GLY A 76 8.20 3.29 -19.84
CA GLY A 76 9.15 3.83 -20.83
C GLY A 76 10.55 3.99 -20.24
N ILE A 77 11.00 3.01 -19.49
CA ILE A 77 12.36 2.89 -18.98
C ILE A 77 13.00 1.62 -19.52
N ASP A 78 14.33 1.51 -19.42
CA ASP A 78 15.00 0.31 -19.84
C ASP A 78 14.68 -0.88 -18.90
N PHE A 79 14.79 -2.11 -19.44
CA PHE A 79 14.47 -3.33 -18.72
C PHE A 79 15.28 -3.49 -17.44
N ASN A 80 16.58 -3.18 -17.50
CA ASN A 80 17.45 -3.31 -16.33
C ASN A 80 17.08 -2.32 -15.23
N ALA A 81 16.62 -1.11 -15.58
CA ALA A 81 16.13 -0.12 -14.62
C ALA A 81 14.88 -0.60 -13.87
N VAL A 82 14.01 -1.42 -14.47
CA VAL A 82 12.89 -2.05 -13.77
C VAL A 82 13.35 -2.96 -12.65
N LEU A 83 14.47 -3.65 -12.82
CA LEU A 83 15.00 -4.61 -11.86
C LEU A 83 15.88 -3.96 -10.79
N THR A 84 16.61 -2.90 -11.15
CA THR A 84 17.68 -2.33 -10.31
C THR A 84 17.33 -0.99 -9.68
N ARG A 85 16.38 -0.22 -10.27
CA ARG A 85 16.00 1.10 -9.79
C ARG A 85 14.74 1.06 -8.92
N GLY A 86 14.70 1.93 -7.91
CA GLY A 86 13.53 2.09 -7.03
C GLY A 86 12.31 2.70 -7.74
N SER A 87 11.19 2.69 -7.03
CA SER A 87 9.91 3.20 -7.53
C SER A 87 9.93 4.69 -7.86
N GLN A 88 10.76 5.48 -7.19
CA GLN A 88 10.93 6.92 -7.44
C GLN A 88 11.45 7.20 -8.85
N PHE A 89 12.44 6.44 -9.33
CA PHE A 89 12.96 6.55 -10.69
C PHE A 89 11.87 6.37 -11.75
N ARG A 90 10.90 5.51 -11.48
CA ARG A 90 9.76 5.26 -12.37
C ARG A 90 8.82 6.46 -12.44
N VAL A 91 8.55 7.10 -11.30
CA VAL A 91 7.74 8.34 -11.25
C VAL A 91 8.46 9.47 -11.97
N GLU A 92 9.75 9.66 -11.73
CA GLU A 92 10.57 10.68 -12.39
C GLU A 92 10.58 10.52 -13.91
N SER A 93 10.71 9.28 -14.41
CA SER A 93 10.68 9.01 -15.84
C SER A 93 9.36 9.44 -16.50
N LEU A 94 8.23 9.17 -15.85
CA LEU A 94 6.93 9.62 -16.36
C LEU A 94 6.76 11.12 -16.25
N MET A 95 7.17 11.72 -15.12
CA MET A 95 7.15 13.18 -14.94
C MET A 95 7.99 13.87 -16.02
N ALA A 96 9.21 13.40 -16.25
CA ALA A 96 10.10 13.97 -17.27
C ALA A 96 9.48 13.90 -18.68
N ARG A 97 8.79 12.80 -19.00
CA ARG A 97 8.11 12.61 -20.28
C ARG A 97 6.99 13.63 -20.51
N ILE A 98 6.24 13.99 -19.46
CA ILE A 98 5.15 14.97 -19.53
C ILE A 98 5.69 16.39 -19.43
N ALA A 99 6.72 16.61 -18.59
CA ALA A 99 7.30 17.91 -18.35
C ALA A 99 8.12 18.46 -19.54
N HIS A 100 8.87 17.60 -20.22
CA HIS A 100 9.77 17.98 -21.31
C HIS A 100 9.06 18.67 -22.49
N PRO A 101 7.94 18.14 -23.03
CA PRO A 101 7.21 18.82 -24.12
C PRO A 101 6.65 20.19 -23.73
N GLU A 102 6.40 20.42 -22.46
CA GLU A 102 5.91 21.69 -21.91
C GLU A 102 7.04 22.60 -21.40
N GLN A 103 8.28 22.25 -21.71
CA GLN A 103 9.48 23.04 -21.36
C GLN A 103 9.70 23.25 -19.85
N PHE A 104 9.21 22.34 -19.01
CA PHE A 104 9.52 22.35 -17.58
C PHE A 104 10.88 21.70 -17.32
N ILE A 105 11.62 22.32 -16.41
CA ILE A 105 12.90 21.81 -15.91
C ILE A 105 12.66 21.12 -14.56
N LEU A 106 13.18 19.92 -14.39
CA LEU A 106 13.18 19.23 -13.11
C LEU A 106 14.39 19.67 -12.29
N PRO A 107 14.21 20.32 -11.13
CA PRO A 107 15.33 20.73 -10.28
C PRO A 107 16.08 19.49 -9.75
N SER A 108 17.38 19.67 -9.50
CA SER A 108 18.24 18.65 -8.90
C SER A 108 18.96 19.25 -7.69
N PRO A 109 18.28 19.34 -6.53
CA PRO A 109 18.85 19.95 -5.34
C PRO A 109 20.01 19.13 -4.78
N SER A 110 20.94 19.80 -4.08
CA SER A 110 21.98 19.15 -3.31
C SER A 110 21.40 18.45 -2.06
N ARG A 111 22.18 17.53 -1.48
CA ARG A 111 21.78 16.89 -0.21
C ARG A 111 21.61 17.90 0.94
N GLU A 112 22.39 18.95 0.96
CA GLU A 112 22.30 20.01 1.94
C GLU A 112 21.00 20.79 1.79
N GLN A 113 20.61 21.17 0.56
CA GLN A 113 19.32 21.80 0.29
C GLN A 113 18.14 20.93 0.71
N VAL A 114 18.22 19.62 0.46
CA VAL A 114 17.19 18.67 0.89
C VAL A 114 17.12 18.56 2.43
N ALA A 115 18.28 18.54 3.11
CA ALA A 115 18.33 18.45 4.57
C ALA A 115 17.80 19.71 5.29
N GLN A 116 17.76 20.85 4.61
CA GLN A 116 17.22 22.11 5.15
C GLN A 116 15.69 22.22 5.03
N GLN A 117 15.01 21.26 4.43
CA GLN A 117 13.54 21.27 4.42
C GLN A 117 12.96 21.08 5.81
N ARG A 118 11.76 21.63 6.01
CA ARG A 118 10.96 21.34 7.19
C ARG A 118 10.66 19.83 7.28
N ALA A 119 10.52 19.32 8.49
CA ALA A 119 10.03 17.95 8.68
C ALA A 119 8.56 17.85 8.26
N ALA A 120 8.15 16.69 7.73
CA ALA A 120 6.73 16.42 7.45
C ALA A 120 5.95 16.38 8.77
N GLU A 121 4.89 17.16 8.89
CA GLU A 121 4.09 17.29 10.10
C GLU A 121 2.78 16.51 10.02
N CYS A 122 2.22 16.33 8.83
CA CYS A 122 0.94 15.69 8.65
C CYS A 122 1.04 14.18 8.61
N LEU A 123 0.24 13.52 9.44
CA LEU A 123 0.14 12.07 9.51
C LEU A 123 -1.23 11.59 9.00
N PRO A 124 -1.27 10.44 8.27
CA PRO A 124 -2.52 9.80 7.91
C PRO A 124 -3.41 9.54 9.13
N LEU A 125 -4.71 9.71 8.97
CA LEU A 125 -5.66 9.40 10.03
C LEU A 125 -5.81 7.88 10.17
N VAL A 126 -5.45 7.35 11.33
CA VAL A 126 -5.75 5.97 11.73
C VAL A 126 -6.44 6.02 13.09
N LEU A 127 -7.76 5.77 13.08
CA LEU A 127 -8.56 5.76 14.30
C LEU A 127 -8.18 4.59 15.19
N GLU A 128 -8.35 4.75 16.52
CA GLU A 128 -8.43 3.57 17.39
C GLU A 128 -9.74 2.83 17.10
N PRO A 129 -9.71 1.51 16.85
CA PRO A 129 -10.93 0.76 16.67
C PRO A 129 -11.69 0.67 17.99
N GLN A 130 -13.01 0.66 17.91
CA GLN A 130 -13.82 0.23 19.01
C GLN A 130 -13.70 -1.29 19.10
N SER A 131 -12.73 -1.74 19.90
CA SER A 131 -12.36 -3.16 20.03
C SER A 131 -13.53 -3.96 20.57
N SER A 132 -14.06 -4.86 19.75
CA SER A 132 -15.22 -5.69 20.10
C SER A 132 -15.34 -6.87 19.14
N TYR A 133 -16.18 -7.82 19.53
CA TYR A 133 -16.74 -8.83 18.67
C TYR A 133 -18.11 -8.37 18.18
N TYR A 134 -18.24 -8.15 16.87
CA TYR A 134 -19.45 -7.69 16.21
C TYR A 134 -20.17 -8.86 15.56
N THR A 135 -21.39 -9.16 15.99
CA THR A 135 -22.28 -10.16 15.38
C THR A 135 -23.13 -9.56 14.28
N ASP A 136 -23.45 -8.27 14.41
CA ASP A 136 -24.13 -7.48 13.38
C ASP A 136 -23.18 -7.12 12.22
N PRO A 137 -23.72 -6.80 11.04
CA PRO A 137 -22.90 -6.48 9.89
C PRO A 137 -21.99 -5.26 10.10
N VAL A 138 -20.73 -5.39 9.69
CA VAL A 138 -19.77 -4.31 9.59
C VAL A 138 -19.43 -4.08 8.12
N VAL A 139 -19.88 -2.96 7.56
CA VAL A 139 -19.62 -2.56 6.18
C VAL A 139 -18.24 -1.95 6.07
N VAL A 140 -17.47 -2.35 5.06
CA VAL A 140 -16.19 -1.73 4.72
C VAL A 140 -16.35 -0.85 3.50
N LEU A 141 -16.03 0.43 3.67
CA LEU A 141 -16.04 1.45 2.63
C LEU A 141 -14.60 1.96 2.42
N ASP A 142 -14.17 2.14 1.18
CA ASP A 142 -12.81 2.54 0.84
C ASP A 142 -12.78 3.64 -0.23
N PHE A 143 -11.98 4.68 -0.03
CA PHE A 143 -11.76 5.71 -1.03
C PHE A 143 -10.85 5.20 -2.14
N GLN A 144 -11.33 5.21 -3.36
CA GLN A 144 -10.55 4.74 -4.50
C GLN A 144 -9.34 5.65 -4.77
N SER A 145 -8.13 5.12 -4.51
CA SER A 145 -6.87 5.86 -4.75
C SER A 145 -6.94 7.27 -4.15
N LEU A 146 -7.21 7.39 -2.84
CA LEU A 146 -7.51 8.66 -2.16
C LEU A 146 -6.48 9.75 -2.48
N TYR A 147 -5.20 9.52 -2.23
CA TYR A 147 -4.16 10.54 -2.46
C TYR A 147 -4.01 10.96 -3.92
N PRO A 148 -3.96 10.06 -4.91
CA PRO A 148 -4.05 10.44 -6.32
C PRO A 148 -5.29 11.25 -6.66
N SER A 149 -6.46 10.88 -6.12
CA SER A 149 -7.72 11.58 -6.35
C SER A 149 -7.72 12.98 -5.75
N VAL A 150 -7.17 13.15 -4.55
CA VAL A 150 -6.96 14.45 -3.89
C VAL A 150 -6.04 15.34 -4.74
N MET A 151 -4.90 14.80 -5.22
CA MET A 151 -3.98 15.56 -6.08
C MET A 151 -4.64 16.07 -7.37
N ILE A 152 -5.50 15.27 -7.97
CA ILE A 152 -6.26 15.66 -9.17
C ILE A 152 -7.34 16.70 -8.82
N ALA A 153 -8.15 16.42 -7.80
CA ALA A 153 -9.29 17.24 -7.42
C ALA A 153 -8.90 18.67 -7.01
N TYR A 154 -7.85 18.79 -6.21
CA TYR A 154 -7.36 20.08 -5.69
C TYR A 154 -6.17 20.63 -6.46
N ASN A 155 -5.78 19.98 -7.55
CA ASN A 155 -4.69 20.43 -8.43
C ASN A 155 -3.32 20.55 -7.72
N TYR A 156 -3.02 19.66 -6.78
CA TYR A 156 -1.75 19.67 -6.03
C TYR A 156 -0.59 19.19 -6.89
N CYS A 157 0.29 20.10 -7.24
CA CYS A 157 1.42 19.85 -8.13
C CYS A 157 2.54 20.85 -7.87
N TYR A 158 3.78 20.50 -8.21
CA TYR A 158 4.92 21.43 -8.22
C TYR A 158 4.67 22.66 -9.11
N SER A 159 4.01 22.49 -10.26
CA SER A 159 3.73 23.57 -11.20
C SER A 159 2.57 24.50 -10.80
N THR A 160 1.86 24.20 -9.72
CA THR A 160 0.68 24.93 -9.24
C THR A 160 0.82 25.42 -7.81
N CYS A 161 1.80 24.94 -7.06
CA CYS A 161 2.05 25.31 -5.68
C CYS A 161 2.72 26.69 -5.61
N LEU A 162 2.16 27.59 -4.80
CA LEU A 162 2.67 28.93 -4.54
C LEU A 162 3.42 29.04 -3.18
N GLY A 163 3.31 27.99 -2.34
CA GLY A 163 3.91 27.99 -1.01
C GLY A 163 2.88 28.23 0.11
N SER A 164 3.39 28.33 1.35
CA SER A 164 2.56 28.60 2.53
C SER A 164 2.06 30.05 2.52
N LEU A 165 0.78 30.26 2.90
CA LEU A 165 0.21 31.60 3.04
C LEU A 165 0.94 32.44 4.07
N GLU A 166 1.44 31.85 5.15
CA GLU A 166 2.20 32.53 6.18
C GLU A 166 3.51 33.09 5.62
N ASP A 167 4.23 32.30 4.84
CA ASP A 167 5.48 32.70 4.21
C ASP A 167 5.27 33.78 3.15
N ILE A 168 4.17 33.69 2.39
CA ILE A 168 3.85 34.67 1.34
C ILE A 168 3.33 36.01 1.93
N ALA A 169 2.55 35.93 3.02
CA ALA A 169 2.00 37.14 3.68
C ALA A 169 3.03 37.91 4.46
N ALA A 170 4.08 37.28 4.96
CA ALA A 170 5.13 37.91 5.76
C ALA A 170 5.95 38.98 4.98
N GLY A 171 5.95 38.92 3.65
CA GLY A 171 6.62 39.87 2.77
C GLY A 171 8.13 39.99 2.98
N PRO A 172 8.87 40.67 2.08
CA PRO A 172 10.31 40.82 2.20
C PRO A 172 10.75 41.74 3.34
N GLU A 173 9.86 42.61 3.86
CA GLU A 173 10.18 43.58 4.91
C GLU A 173 10.19 43.01 6.34
N ALA A 174 9.53 41.86 6.59
CA ALA A 174 9.57 41.19 7.89
C ALA A 174 10.90 40.44 8.14
N ALA A 175 11.79 40.41 7.17
CA ALA A 175 13.08 39.72 7.21
C ALA A 175 14.23 40.65 7.56
N GLY A 176 14.23 41.27 8.73
CA GLY A 176 15.41 41.94 9.29
C GLY A 176 16.61 41.01 9.57
N THR A 177 16.56 39.79 9.13
CA THR A 177 17.63 38.79 9.17
C THR A 177 17.81 38.20 7.77
N HIS A 178 19.05 38.10 7.31
CA HIS A 178 19.45 37.53 6.01
C HIS A 178 19.10 36.03 5.81
N ASP A 179 17.98 35.55 6.36
CA ASP A 179 17.54 34.20 6.18
C ASP A 179 16.61 34.08 4.97
N HIS A 180 17.19 33.73 3.83
CA HIS A 180 16.49 33.40 2.58
C HIS A 180 15.54 32.16 2.69
N SER A 181 15.27 31.71 3.91
CA SER A 181 14.44 30.48 4.14
C SER A 181 12.95 30.72 3.94
N ARG A 182 12.46 31.95 3.86
CA ARG A 182 11.03 32.28 3.95
C ARG A 182 10.21 32.13 2.67
N HIS A 183 10.84 32.02 1.51
CA HIS A 183 10.12 31.83 0.23
C HIS A 183 10.61 30.56 -0.46
N ARG A 184 10.51 29.42 0.24
CA ARG A 184 10.90 28.12 -0.32
C ARG A 184 9.70 27.23 -0.54
N LEU A 185 9.64 26.65 -1.71
CA LEU A 185 8.78 25.50 -2.00
C LEU A 185 9.67 24.25 -2.02
N GLY A 186 9.59 23.46 -0.98
CA GLY A 186 10.50 22.33 -0.81
C GLY A 186 11.96 22.78 -0.82
N VAL A 187 12.69 22.46 -1.88
CA VAL A 187 14.12 22.84 -2.05
C VAL A 187 14.33 24.07 -2.94
N SER A 188 13.28 24.60 -3.55
CA SER A 188 13.37 25.73 -4.50
C SER A 188 13.06 27.05 -3.81
N SER A 189 13.85 28.08 -4.09
CA SER A 189 13.48 29.47 -3.75
C SER A 189 12.40 29.95 -4.71
N LEU A 190 11.36 30.60 -4.17
CA LEU A 190 10.32 31.25 -4.95
C LEU A 190 10.52 32.77 -4.86
N ASP A 191 10.57 33.43 -6.01
CA ASP A 191 10.55 34.91 -6.12
C ASP A 191 9.11 35.30 -6.47
N LEU A 192 8.34 35.69 -5.45
CA LEU A 192 6.95 36.06 -5.60
C LEU A 192 6.77 37.54 -5.56
N PRO A 193 6.17 38.19 -6.59
CA PRO A 193 5.90 39.61 -6.59
C PRO A 193 5.02 40.03 -5.41
N PRO A 194 5.25 41.20 -4.81
CA PRO A 194 4.37 41.73 -3.76
C PRO A 194 2.93 41.86 -4.26
N GLY A 195 1.96 41.51 -3.42
CA GLY A 195 0.53 41.60 -3.76
C GLY A 195 -0.01 40.49 -4.65
N LEU A 196 0.82 39.51 -5.03
CA LEU A 196 0.39 38.36 -5.88
C LEU A 196 -0.84 37.61 -5.30
N LEU A 197 -0.88 37.41 -4.00
CA LEU A 197 -2.00 36.69 -3.36
C LEU A 197 -3.32 37.46 -3.54
N ASN A 198 -3.31 38.81 -3.43
CA ASN A 198 -4.52 39.60 -3.62
C ASN A 198 -5.01 39.52 -5.08
N ALA A 199 -4.09 39.56 -6.05
CA ALA A 199 -4.40 39.41 -7.46
C ALA A 199 -4.92 38.03 -7.83
N LEU A 200 -4.46 36.99 -7.11
CA LEU A 200 -4.85 35.59 -7.38
C LEU A 200 -5.98 35.04 -6.50
N LYS A 201 -6.54 35.84 -5.59
CA LYS A 201 -7.53 35.40 -4.58
C LYS A 201 -8.65 34.52 -5.17
N GLU A 202 -9.21 34.90 -6.31
CA GLU A 202 -10.25 34.14 -7.01
C GLU A 202 -9.73 32.89 -7.75
N HIS A 203 -8.42 32.82 -7.97
CA HIS A 203 -7.75 31.84 -8.81
C HIS A 203 -6.94 30.80 -8.03
N ILE A 204 -6.92 30.89 -6.71
CA ILE A 204 -6.22 29.96 -5.84
C ILE A 204 -7.16 29.09 -5.03
N THR A 205 -6.66 27.92 -4.64
CA THR A 205 -7.24 27.03 -3.62
C THR A 205 -6.22 26.90 -2.51
N VAL A 206 -6.67 27.05 -1.26
CA VAL A 206 -5.81 26.86 -0.09
C VAL A 206 -6.07 25.48 0.48
N SER A 207 -5.01 24.73 0.71
CA SER A 207 -5.08 23.44 1.39
C SER A 207 -5.28 23.61 2.89
N PRO A 208 -5.75 22.55 3.59
CA PRO A 208 -6.03 22.65 5.03
C PRO A 208 -4.80 23.01 5.90
N ASN A 209 -3.59 22.72 5.42
CA ASN A 209 -2.33 23.12 6.07
C ASN A 209 -1.83 24.51 5.64
N GLY A 210 -2.68 25.33 5.01
CA GLY A 210 -2.36 26.72 4.67
C GLY A 210 -1.49 26.91 3.42
N VAL A 211 -1.29 25.89 2.59
CA VAL A 211 -0.53 25.99 1.34
C VAL A 211 -1.44 26.39 0.18
N ALA A 212 -1.03 27.40 -0.59
CA ALA A 212 -1.78 27.92 -1.73
C ALA A 212 -1.43 27.19 -3.03
N PHE A 213 -2.45 26.83 -3.80
CA PHE A 213 -2.33 26.21 -5.12
C PHE A 213 -3.19 26.94 -6.14
N VAL A 214 -2.70 27.04 -7.36
CA VAL A 214 -3.45 27.63 -8.47
C VAL A 214 -4.57 26.68 -8.93
N LYS A 215 -5.78 27.23 -9.15
CA LYS A 215 -6.94 26.44 -9.62
C LYS A 215 -6.71 25.85 -11.01
N PRO A 216 -7.35 24.70 -11.35
CA PRO A 216 -7.24 24.08 -12.68
C PRO A 216 -7.69 24.99 -13.85
N SER A 217 -8.57 25.96 -13.58
CA SER A 217 -9.04 26.95 -14.56
C SER A 217 -7.94 27.88 -15.06
N VAL A 218 -6.91 28.13 -14.24
CA VAL A 218 -5.76 28.97 -14.59
C VAL A 218 -4.64 28.09 -15.17
N ARG A 219 -4.26 27.02 -14.46
CA ARG A 219 -3.23 26.08 -14.91
C ARG A 219 -3.52 24.67 -14.37
N ARG A 220 -3.57 23.69 -15.26
CA ARG A 220 -3.65 22.28 -14.87
C ARG A 220 -2.27 21.77 -14.47
N GLY A 221 -2.16 21.20 -13.27
CA GLY A 221 -0.93 20.64 -12.75
C GLY A 221 -0.47 19.40 -13.52
N LEU A 222 0.85 19.27 -13.72
CA LEU A 222 1.44 18.12 -14.42
C LEU A 222 1.18 16.80 -13.71
N LEU A 223 1.33 16.76 -12.38
CA LEU A 223 1.07 15.56 -11.59
C LEU A 223 -0.39 15.13 -11.66
N GLY A 224 -1.33 16.08 -11.59
CA GLY A 224 -2.76 15.79 -11.70
C GLY A 224 -3.11 15.17 -13.07
N ARG A 225 -2.56 15.72 -14.15
CA ARG A 225 -2.72 15.16 -15.51
C ARG A 225 -2.13 13.76 -15.61
N MET A 226 -0.89 13.57 -15.19
CA MET A 226 -0.23 12.27 -15.19
C MET A 226 -1.06 11.21 -14.44
N LEU A 227 -1.52 11.55 -13.25
CA LEU A 227 -2.33 10.65 -12.42
C LEU A 227 -3.68 10.33 -13.07
N GLN A 228 -4.35 11.32 -13.66
CA GLN A 228 -5.60 11.13 -14.37
C GLN A 228 -5.44 10.14 -15.52
N GLU A 229 -4.44 10.33 -16.38
CA GLU A 229 -4.13 9.42 -17.49
C GLU A 229 -3.80 8.00 -17.01
N LEU A 230 -3.05 7.86 -15.91
CA LEU A 230 -2.73 6.56 -15.31
C LEU A 230 -3.99 5.84 -14.80
N LEU A 231 -4.89 6.55 -14.12
CA LEU A 231 -6.12 5.99 -13.58
C LEU A 231 -7.11 5.61 -14.68
N GLU A 232 -7.29 6.45 -15.70
CA GLU A 232 -8.15 6.20 -16.86
C GLU A 232 -7.63 5.01 -17.68
N SER A 233 -6.33 4.98 -18.00
CA SER A 233 -5.69 3.85 -18.69
C SER A 233 -5.88 2.55 -17.92
N ARG A 234 -5.79 2.59 -16.61
CA ARG A 234 -6.01 1.41 -15.76
C ARG A 234 -7.46 0.91 -15.83
N ILE A 235 -8.45 1.80 -15.92
CA ILE A 235 -9.86 1.42 -16.09
C ILE A 235 -10.04 0.69 -17.41
N VAL A 236 -9.53 1.25 -18.51
CA VAL A 236 -9.60 0.65 -19.85
C VAL A 236 -8.96 -0.75 -19.88
N ILE A 237 -7.77 -0.89 -19.26
CA ILE A 237 -7.07 -2.19 -19.19
C ILE A 237 -7.89 -3.21 -18.39
N ARG A 238 -8.47 -2.83 -17.26
CA ARG A 238 -9.30 -3.73 -16.46
C ARG A 238 -10.56 -4.16 -17.18
N ASP A 239 -11.17 -3.28 -17.96
CA ASP A 239 -12.34 -3.62 -18.76
C ASP A 239 -11.95 -4.54 -19.93
N ALA A 240 -10.79 -4.35 -20.55
CA ALA A 240 -10.23 -5.28 -21.53
C ALA A 240 -9.97 -6.67 -20.91
N MET A 241 -9.44 -6.73 -19.70
CA MET A 241 -9.24 -8.01 -18.97
C MET A 241 -10.56 -8.74 -18.72
N LYS A 242 -11.62 -8.02 -18.37
CA LYS A 242 -12.94 -8.63 -18.17
C LYS A 242 -13.54 -9.20 -19.47
N ARG A 243 -13.31 -8.52 -20.60
CA ARG A 243 -13.88 -8.92 -21.89
C ARG A 243 -13.14 -10.08 -22.55
N TRP A 244 -11.82 -10.13 -22.43
CA TRP A 244 -10.96 -11.05 -23.18
C TRP A 244 -10.07 -11.95 -22.33
N GLY A 245 -10.10 -11.78 -21.01
CA GLY A 245 -9.22 -12.52 -20.10
C GLY A 245 -9.53 -14.01 -19.99
N SER A 246 -10.78 -14.42 -20.22
CA SER A 246 -11.19 -15.83 -20.23
C SER A 246 -10.61 -16.61 -21.41
N ASP A 247 -10.45 -15.96 -22.55
CA ASP A 247 -10.13 -16.62 -23.81
C ASP A 247 -8.63 -16.67 -24.12
N ASN A 248 -7.84 -15.79 -23.49
CA ASN A 248 -6.40 -15.66 -23.74
C ASN A 248 -5.60 -15.41 -22.45
N ALA A 249 -5.13 -16.48 -21.83
CA ALA A 249 -4.35 -16.43 -20.58
C ALA A 249 -3.03 -15.61 -20.71
N VAL A 250 -2.40 -15.61 -21.90
CA VAL A 250 -1.17 -14.84 -22.12
C VAL A 250 -1.47 -13.35 -22.17
N LEU A 251 -2.53 -12.95 -22.88
CA LEU A 251 -2.99 -11.57 -22.93
C LEU A 251 -3.41 -11.09 -21.53
N CYS A 252 -4.15 -11.91 -20.80
CA CYS A 252 -4.57 -11.61 -19.44
C CYS A 252 -3.37 -11.30 -18.52
N LYS A 253 -2.32 -12.12 -18.56
CA LYS A 253 -1.08 -11.89 -17.79
C LYS A 253 -0.38 -10.59 -18.16
N LYS A 254 -0.37 -10.21 -19.44
CA LYS A 254 0.21 -8.93 -19.90
C LYS A 254 -0.60 -7.74 -19.39
N LEU A 255 -1.92 -7.79 -19.56
CA LEU A 255 -2.83 -6.73 -19.12
C LEU A 255 -2.78 -6.58 -17.58
N ASP A 256 -2.67 -7.69 -16.85
CA ASP A 256 -2.50 -7.66 -15.39
C ASP A 256 -1.19 -6.99 -15.00
N ALA A 257 -0.09 -7.29 -15.68
CA ALA A 257 1.19 -6.61 -15.45
C ALA A 257 1.08 -5.10 -15.70
N TRP A 258 0.38 -4.67 -16.75
CA TRP A 258 0.16 -3.27 -17.06
C TRP A 258 -0.67 -2.56 -15.99
N GLN A 259 -1.85 -3.12 -15.64
CA GLN A 259 -2.72 -2.49 -14.64
C GLN A 259 -2.06 -2.42 -13.25
N LEU A 260 -1.25 -3.43 -12.90
CA LEU A 260 -0.48 -3.43 -11.65
C LEU A 260 0.62 -2.34 -11.69
N GLY A 261 1.31 -2.20 -12.81
CA GLY A 261 2.32 -1.15 -13.01
C GLY A 261 1.74 0.25 -12.84
N LEU A 262 0.62 0.54 -13.52
CA LEU A 262 -0.07 1.82 -13.41
C LEU A 262 -0.56 2.10 -11.99
N LYS A 263 -1.09 1.08 -11.29
CA LYS A 263 -1.48 1.19 -9.88
C LYS A 263 -0.30 1.55 -8.98
N LEU A 264 0.82 0.87 -9.15
CA LEU A 264 2.02 1.11 -8.33
C LEU A 264 2.54 2.52 -8.51
N ILE A 265 2.61 3.01 -9.75
CA ILE A 265 3.10 4.36 -10.03
C ILE A 265 2.16 5.40 -9.44
N ALA A 266 0.85 5.28 -9.66
CA ALA A 266 -0.12 6.21 -9.09
C ALA A 266 -0.01 6.31 -7.55
N ASN A 267 0.17 5.16 -6.87
CA ASN A 267 0.33 5.14 -5.41
C ASN A 267 1.68 5.70 -4.93
N VAL A 268 2.75 5.52 -5.72
CA VAL A 268 4.09 6.00 -5.34
C VAL A 268 4.26 7.49 -5.62
N THR A 269 3.47 8.07 -6.54
CA THR A 269 3.57 9.50 -6.90
C THR A 269 3.40 10.42 -5.70
N TYR A 270 2.45 10.12 -4.79
CA TYR A 270 2.36 10.83 -3.52
C TYR A 270 3.64 10.69 -2.67
N GLY A 271 4.09 9.44 -2.47
CA GLY A 271 5.30 9.16 -1.68
C GLY A 271 6.56 9.79 -2.25
N TYR A 272 6.59 10.11 -3.55
CA TYR A 272 7.68 10.83 -4.18
C TYR A 272 7.82 12.25 -3.65
N ALA A 273 6.72 12.98 -3.48
CA ALA A 273 6.74 14.34 -2.92
C ALA A 273 7.23 14.36 -1.46
N GLY A 274 6.91 13.31 -0.68
CA GLY A 274 7.35 13.17 0.71
C GLY A 274 8.75 12.54 0.89
N ALA A 275 9.43 12.12 -0.17
CA ALA A 275 10.68 11.37 -0.10
C ALA A 275 11.91 12.28 0.12
N SER A 276 12.02 12.91 1.27
CA SER A 276 13.13 13.81 1.63
C SER A 276 14.50 13.11 1.63
N PHE A 277 14.54 11.80 1.89
CA PHE A 277 15.80 11.06 1.99
C PHE A 277 16.36 10.57 0.64
N SER A 278 15.52 10.29 -0.34
CA SER A 278 15.91 9.58 -1.58
C SER A 278 15.27 10.13 -2.86
N GLY A 279 14.34 11.10 -2.74
CA GLY A 279 13.72 11.74 -3.90
C GLY A 279 14.58 12.84 -4.49
N ARG A 280 14.44 13.08 -5.79
CA ARG A 280 15.12 14.19 -6.47
C ARG A 280 14.55 15.56 -6.10
N MET A 281 13.22 15.64 -5.94
CA MET A 281 12.49 16.88 -5.69
C MET A 281 11.50 16.72 -4.53
N PRO A 282 11.97 16.41 -3.31
CA PRO A 282 11.06 16.35 -2.18
C PRO A 282 10.46 17.74 -1.91
N CYS A 283 9.16 17.77 -1.62
CA CYS A 283 8.43 18.96 -1.26
C CYS A 283 7.43 18.62 -0.16
N VAL A 284 7.80 18.98 1.06
CA VAL A 284 7.01 18.67 2.26
C VAL A 284 5.66 19.38 2.21
N ASP A 285 5.62 20.63 1.73
CA ASP A 285 4.37 21.41 1.63
C ASP A 285 3.31 20.69 0.80
N ILE A 286 3.70 20.12 -0.34
CA ILE A 286 2.80 19.33 -1.20
C ILE A 286 2.42 18.02 -0.51
N ALA A 287 3.38 17.33 0.10
CA ALA A 287 3.13 16.06 0.76
C ALA A 287 2.15 16.21 1.92
N ASP A 288 2.35 17.21 2.77
CA ASP A 288 1.47 17.52 3.90
C ASP A 288 0.09 18.00 3.43
N ALA A 289 -0.01 18.81 2.37
CA ALA A 289 -1.28 19.21 1.78
C ALA A 289 -2.11 17.99 1.33
N ILE A 290 -1.48 17.00 0.71
CA ILE A 290 -2.15 15.78 0.25
C ILE A 290 -2.65 14.95 1.44
N VAL A 291 -1.80 14.73 2.46
CA VAL A 291 -2.16 13.93 3.64
C VAL A 291 -3.28 14.59 4.42
N GLN A 292 -3.17 15.91 4.67
CA GLN A 292 -4.15 16.65 5.44
C GLN A 292 -5.51 16.72 4.72
N SER A 293 -5.52 16.94 3.41
CA SER A 293 -6.76 16.89 2.61
C SER A 293 -7.39 15.50 2.60
N GLY A 294 -6.58 14.45 2.52
CA GLY A 294 -7.06 13.07 2.65
C GLY A 294 -7.68 12.80 4.03
N ARG A 295 -7.03 13.28 5.08
CA ARG A 295 -7.52 13.21 6.45
C ARG A 295 -8.86 13.93 6.63
N GLU A 296 -8.97 15.16 6.16
CA GLU A 296 -10.22 15.92 6.22
C GLU A 296 -11.35 15.27 5.42
N THR A 297 -11.04 14.68 4.27
CA THR A 297 -12.01 13.93 3.47
C THR A 297 -12.56 12.75 4.29
N LEU A 298 -11.70 11.98 4.96
CA LEU A 298 -12.12 10.87 5.81
C LEU A 298 -12.92 11.36 7.03
N GLU A 299 -12.43 12.37 7.74
CA GLU A 299 -13.12 12.95 8.90
C GLU A 299 -14.49 13.53 8.54
N SER A 300 -14.61 14.17 7.38
CA SER A 300 -15.87 14.70 6.87
C SER A 300 -16.87 13.59 6.56
N ALA A 301 -16.41 12.50 5.96
CA ALA A 301 -17.20 11.31 5.70
C ALA A 301 -17.71 10.67 7.01
N ILE A 302 -16.86 10.57 8.02
CA ILE A 302 -17.22 10.04 9.34
C ILE A 302 -18.29 10.91 10.02
N ARG A 303 -18.09 12.23 10.03
CA ARG A 303 -19.08 13.18 10.57
C ARG A 303 -20.43 13.06 9.86
N PHE A 304 -20.41 12.92 8.53
CA PHE A 304 -21.62 12.75 7.75
C PHE A 304 -22.36 11.46 8.08
N ILE A 305 -21.68 10.31 8.19
CA ILE A 305 -22.29 9.04 8.58
C ILE A 305 -22.94 9.17 9.97
N HIS A 306 -22.23 9.76 10.93
CA HIS A 306 -22.77 9.96 12.28
C HIS A 306 -23.96 10.92 12.31
N SER A 307 -23.98 11.96 11.46
CA SER A 307 -25.13 12.88 11.36
C SER A 307 -26.41 12.21 10.81
N LYS A 308 -26.23 11.11 10.07
CA LYS A 308 -27.32 10.30 9.49
C LYS A 308 -27.60 9.01 10.28
N HIS A 309 -27.13 8.92 11.51
CA HIS A 309 -27.30 7.72 12.34
C HIS A 309 -28.78 7.29 12.46
N ALA A 310 -29.70 8.24 12.65
CA ALA A 310 -31.13 7.94 12.73
C ALA A 310 -31.71 7.29 11.46
N GLN A 311 -31.14 7.60 10.30
CA GLN A 311 -31.58 7.06 9.01
C GLN A 311 -31.03 5.66 8.73
N TRP A 312 -29.77 5.41 9.05
CA TRP A 312 -29.05 4.19 8.66
C TRP A 312 -28.75 3.23 9.81
N GLY A 313 -28.89 3.66 11.06
CA GLY A 313 -28.39 2.90 12.22
C GLY A 313 -26.87 2.71 12.20
N ALA A 314 -26.17 3.55 11.43
CA ALA A 314 -24.76 3.40 11.11
C ALA A 314 -23.85 4.10 12.12
N ARG A 315 -22.78 3.43 12.54
CA ARG A 315 -21.73 3.96 13.40
C ARG A 315 -20.36 3.57 12.88
N VAL A 316 -19.48 4.53 12.67
CA VAL A 316 -18.08 4.23 12.31
C VAL A 316 -17.35 3.71 13.54
N VAL A 317 -16.83 2.51 13.46
CA VAL A 317 -16.12 1.81 14.57
C VAL A 317 -14.63 1.72 14.37
N TYR A 318 -14.15 1.92 13.13
CA TYR A 318 -12.73 1.97 12.79
C TYR A 318 -12.52 2.73 11.47
N GLY A 319 -11.35 3.36 11.31
CA GLY A 319 -10.93 4.01 10.07
C GLY A 319 -9.41 3.93 9.91
N ASP A 320 -8.95 3.66 8.70
CA ASP A 320 -7.53 3.50 8.40
C ASP A 320 -7.17 4.19 7.07
N THR A 321 -6.69 5.41 7.17
CA THR A 321 -6.16 6.22 6.06
C THR A 321 -7.19 6.57 4.98
N ASP A 322 -7.73 5.59 4.28
CA ASP A 322 -8.66 5.70 3.15
C ASP A 322 -9.90 4.82 3.31
N SER A 323 -9.96 4.01 4.37
CA SER A 323 -11.05 3.07 4.62
C SER A 323 -11.80 3.33 5.93
N MET A 324 -13.07 2.96 5.96
CA MET A 324 -13.97 3.06 7.11
C MET A 324 -14.70 1.74 7.32
N PHE A 325 -14.82 1.34 8.61
CA PHE A 325 -15.61 0.22 9.06
C PHE A 325 -16.86 0.76 9.75
N VAL A 326 -18.00 0.49 9.18
CA VAL A 326 -19.31 1.02 9.61
C VAL A 326 -20.14 -0.12 10.16
N HIS A 327 -20.37 -0.12 11.46
CA HIS A 327 -21.25 -1.06 12.13
C HIS A 327 -22.70 -0.66 11.91
N LEU A 328 -23.54 -1.61 11.54
CA LEU A 328 -24.97 -1.45 11.30
C LEU A 328 -25.73 -2.32 12.31
N SER A 329 -26.08 -1.71 13.45
CA SER A 329 -26.74 -2.43 14.54
C SER A 329 -28.14 -2.89 14.16
N GLY A 330 -28.44 -4.18 14.41
CA GLY A 330 -29.76 -4.77 14.18
C GLY A 330 -30.17 -4.89 12.70
N GLN A 331 -29.25 -4.69 11.75
CA GLN A 331 -29.53 -4.79 10.32
C GLN A 331 -29.25 -6.21 9.79
N SER A 332 -30.01 -6.62 8.76
CA SER A 332 -29.68 -7.83 8.01
C SER A 332 -28.49 -7.60 7.06
N ARG A 333 -27.86 -8.69 6.61
CA ARG A 333 -26.77 -8.62 5.64
C ARG A 333 -27.19 -7.95 4.33
N GLU A 334 -28.36 -8.29 3.79
CA GLU A 334 -28.91 -7.68 2.58
C GLU A 334 -29.11 -6.17 2.75
N SER A 335 -29.68 -5.76 3.90
CA SER A 335 -29.82 -4.34 4.26
C SER A 335 -28.46 -3.64 4.33
N ALA A 336 -27.43 -4.33 4.85
CA ALA A 336 -26.08 -3.78 4.97
C ALA A 336 -25.44 -3.51 3.60
N PHE A 337 -25.65 -4.37 2.61
CA PHE A 337 -25.19 -4.12 1.23
C PHE A 337 -25.85 -2.87 0.64
N ARG A 338 -27.17 -2.74 0.78
CA ARG A 338 -27.92 -1.58 0.28
C ARG A 338 -27.50 -0.29 0.98
N ILE A 339 -27.48 -0.29 2.32
CA ILE A 339 -27.09 0.89 3.11
C ILE A 339 -25.64 1.30 2.81
N GLY A 340 -24.73 0.32 2.68
CA GLY A 340 -23.34 0.59 2.35
C GLY A 340 -23.17 1.27 1.00
N GLN A 341 -23.95 0.89 -0.01
CA GLN A 341 -23.97 1.55 -1.31
C GLN A 341 -24.56 2.96 -1.23
N GLU A 342 -25.67 3.15 -0.52
CA GLU A 342 -26.27 4.46 -0.30
C GLU A 342 -25.28 5.44 0.36
N ILE A 343 -24.56 4.99 1.39
CA ILE A 343 -23.52 5.77 2.07
C ILE A 343 -22.40 6.13 1.09
N ALA A 344 -21.91 5.16 0.32
CA ALA A 344 -20.83 5.37 -0.64
C ALA A 344 -21.19 6.40 -1.71
N GLU A 345 -22.41 6.34 -2.25
CA GLU A 345 -22.91 7.31 -3.22
C GLU A 345 -23.12 8.70 -2.63
N ALA A 346 -23.67 8.78 -1.42
CA ALA A 346 -23.90 10.04 -0.74
C ALA A 346 -22.59 10.78 -0.48
N ILE A 347 -21.60 10.09 0.06
CA ILE A 347 -20.26 10.67 0.33
C ILE A 347 -19.54 11.01 -0.96
N THR A 348 -19.65 10.19 -2.01
CA THR A 348 -19.07 10.50 -3.32
C THR A 348 -19.61 11.80 -3.88
N ARG A 349 -20.93 12.06 -3.75
CA ARG A 349 -21.56 13.32 -4.21
C ARG A 349 -21.11 14.55 -3.44
N MET A 350 -20.66 14.39 -2.20
CA MET A 350 -20.16 15.50 -1.38
C MET A 350 -18.73 15.94 -1.76
N ASN A 351 -17.99 15.09 -2.43
CA ASN A 351 -16.58 15.33 -2.73
C ASN A 351 -16.38 15.78 -4.19
N PRO A 352 -15.36 16.61 -4.48
CA PRO A 352 -15.02 16.96 -5.85
C PRO A 352 -14.49 15.72 -6.60
N ALA A 353 -14.86 15.62 -7.90
CA ALA A 353 -14.33 14.55 -8.73
C ALA A 353 -12.80 14.68 -8.88
N PRO A 354 -12.05 13.58 -8.88
CA PRO A 354 -12.46 12.18 -8.96
C PRO A 354 -12.53 11.46 -7.59
N ILE A 355 -12.59 12.16 -6.46
CA ILE A 355 -12.67 11.53 -5.13
C ILE A 355 -13.95 10.72 -5.03
N LYS A 356 -13.82 9.41 -4.88
CA LYS A 356 -14.93 8.47 -4.88
C LYS A 356 -14.81 7.45 -3.75
N LEU A 357 -15.83 7.38 -2.91
CA LEU A 357 -15.97 6.30 -1.93
C LEU A 357 -16.61 5.09 -2.61
N LYS A 358 -16.09 3.91 -2.32
CA LYS A 358 -16.60 2.65 -2.83
C LYS A 358 -17.00 1.74 -1.69
N PHE A 359 -18.12 1.06 -1.86
CA PHE A 359 -18.45 -0.12 -1.08
C PHE A 359 -17.53 -1.27 -1.47
N GLU A 360 -16.85 -1.90 -0.50
CA GLU A 360 -15.97 -3.05 -0.77
C GLU A 360 -16.62 -4.38 -0.40
N LYS A 361 -17.07 -4.50 0.84
CA LYS A 361 -17.51 -5.77 1.43
C LYS A 361 -18.27 -5.57 2.73
N VAL A 362 -18.90 -6.65 3.20
CA VAL A 362 -19.49 -6.75 4.54
C VAL A 362 -18.75 -7.83 5.31
N TYR A 363 -18.43 -7.56 6.56
CA TYR A 363 -18.03 -8.57 7.54
C TYR A 363 -19.22 -8.93 8.43
N GLN A 364 -19.45 -10.25 8.64
CA GLN A 364 -20.44 -10.76 9.57
C GLN A 364 -20.16 -12.23 9.93
N PRO A 365 -19.70 -12.54 11.16
CA PRO A 365 -19.27 -11.60 12.20
C PRO A 365 -17.87 -11.02 11.97
N CYS A 366 -17.46 -10.09 12.87
CA CYS A 366 -16.18 -9.42 12.80
C CYS A 366 -15.57 -9.21 14.18
N VAL A 367 -14.26 -9.38 14.32
CA VAL A 367 -13.46 -9.03 15.50
C VAL A 367 -12.52 -7.88 15.15
N LEU A 368 -12.65 -6.76 15.84
CA LEU A 368 -11.69 -5.66 15.80
C LEU A 368 -10.87 -5.68 17.10
N LEU A 369 -9.56 -5.83 16.99
CA LEU A 369 -8.66 -5.91 18.18
C LEU A 369 -7.91 -4.61 18.43
N SER A 370 -7.22 -4.11 17.42
CA SER A 370 -6.42 -2.88 17.47
C SER A 370 -6.18 -2.33 16.08
N LYS A 371 -5.51 -1.19 15.96
CA LYS A 371 -5.12 -0.64 14.65
C LYS A 371 -4.49 -1.70 13.76
N LYS A 372 -5.03 -1.87 12.55
CA LYS A 372 -4.55 -2.81 11.53
C LYS A 372 -4.58 -4.30 11.95
N ARG A 373 -5.33 -4.66 13.02
CA ARG A 373 -5.45 -6.04 13.52
C ARG A 373 -6.93 -6.40 13.70
N TYR A 374 -7.48 -7.14 12.72
CA TYR A 374 -8.87 -7.55 12.70
C TYR A 374 -9.06 -8.83 11.88
N ALA A 375 -10.18 -9.50 12.11
CA ALA A 375 -10.64 -10.62 11.29
C ALA A 375 -12.17 -10.63 11.19
N GLY A 376 -12.69 -11.17 10.09
CA GLY A 376 -14.12 -11.34 9.92
C GLY A 376 -14.45 -12.31 8.79
N TRP A 377 -15.65 -12.81 8.80
CA TRP A 377 -16.24 -13.49 7.66
C TRP A 377 -16.71 -12.46 6.65
N MET A 378 -16.04 -12.48 5.51
CA MET A 378 -16.21 -11.54 4.42
C MET A 378 -17.24 -12.03 3.41
N PHE A 379 -18.15 -11.11 3.06
CA PHE A 379 -19.11 -11.26 1.98
C PHE A 379 -18.92 -10.12 0.98
N THR A 380 -18.85 -10.46 -0.32
CA THR A 380 -18.66 -9.50 -1.42
C THR A 380 -19.91 -9.31 -2.26
N SER A 381 -20.90 -10.20 -2.13
CA SER A 381 -22.24 -10.05 -2.73
C SER A 381 -23.33 -10.52 -1.76
N PRO A 382 -24.56 -9.99 -1.91
CA PRO A 382 -25.70 -10.41 -1.06
C PRO A 382 -26.03 -11.91 -1.20
N GLU A 383 -25.84 -12.47 -2.39
CA GLU A 383 -26.18 -13.85 -2.72
C GLU A 383 -25.13 -14.85 -2.22
N GLN A 384 -23.98 -14.38 -1.74
CA GLN A 384 -22.91 -15.24 -1.26
C GLN A 384 -23.35 -15.98 0.01
N THR A 385 -23.39 -17.31 -0.05
CA THR A 385 -23.75 -18.19 1.08
C THR A 385 -22.54 -18.55 1.92
N GLU A 386 -21.42 -18.90 1.29
CA GLU A 386 -20.18 -19.30 1.97
C GLU A 386 -19.27 -18.08 2.18
N PRO A 387 -18.97 -17.72 3.44
CA PRO A 387 -18.07 -16.61 3.73
C PRO A 387 -16.61 -16.97 3.45
N LEU A 388 -15.81 -15.95 3.21
CA LEU A 388 -14.35 -16.07 3.17
C LEU A 388 -13.75 -15.47 4.44
N LEU A 389 -12.85 -16.19 5.12
CA LEU A 389 -12.12 -15.64 6.25
C LEU A 389 -11.12 -14.59 5.73
N ASP A 390 -11.33 -13.34 6.08
CA ASP A 390 -10.37 -12.26 5.82
C ASP A 390 -9.81 -11.74 7.15
N ALA A 391 -8.49 -11.77 7.29
CA ALA A 391 -7.77 -11.32 8.47
C ALA A 391 -6.63 -10.39 8.09
N LYS A 392 -6.39 -9.37 8.90
CA LYS A 392 -5.29 -8.42 8.71
C LYS A 392 -4.51 -8.26 10.00
N GLY A 393 -3.18 -8.28 9.86
CA GLY A 393 -2.24 -7.98 10.95
C GLY A 393 -2.21 -8.98 12.11
N LEU A 394 -3.06 -10.00 12.10
CA LEU A 394 -3.09 -11.07 13.09
C LEU A 394 -2.02 -12.13 12.78
N GLU A 395 -1.65 -12.88 13.78
CA GLU A 395 -0.69 -13.98 13.68
C GLU A 395 -1.15 -15.03 12.66
N LEU A 396 -2.44 -15.14 12.40
CA LEU A 396 -3.06 -15.96 11.36
C LEU A 396 -2.47 -15.72 9.95
N VAL A 397 -2.18 -14.46 9.61
CA VAL A 397 -1.69 -14.07 8.28
C VAL A 397 -0.24 -13.56 8.29
N ARG A 398 0.36 -13.43 9.46
CA ARG A 398 1.74 -12.98 9.61
C ARG A 398 2.72 -14.13 9.31
N ARG A 399 3.80 -13.80 8.58
CA ARG A 399 4.85 -14.76 8.22
C ARG A 399 5.94 -14.94 9.25
N ASP A 400 5.98 -14.08 10.27
CA ASP A 400 6.95 -14.08 11.35
C ASP A 400 6.54 -14.95 12.56
N GLY A 401 5.39 -15.63 12.47
CA GLY A 401 4.92 -16.64 13.40
C GLY A 401 5.19 -18.07 12.92
N CYS A 402 4.81 -19.05 13.74
CA CYS A 402 4.87 -20.47 13.36
C CYS A 402 3.50 -20.99 12.89
N LEU A 403 3.51 -22.08 12.12
CA LEU A 403 2.31 -22.68 11.56
C LEU A 403 1.31 -23.17 12.62
N VAL A 404 1.79 -23.63 13.78
CA VAL A 404 0.93 -24.03 14.89
C VAL A 404 0.06 -22.85 15.33
N THR A 405 0.66 -21.67 15.55
CA THR A 405 -0.09 -20.48 15.97
C THR A 405 -1.13 -20.10 14.92
N GLN A 406 -0.77 -20.14 13.65
CA GLN A 406 -1.70 -19.84 12.55
C GLN A 406 -2.88 -20.79 12.56
N ARG A 407 -2.64 -22.10 12.63
CA ARG A 407 -3.69 -23.12 12.63
C ARG A 407 -4.62 -23.05 13.85
N VAL A 408 -4.05 -22.90 15.04
CA VAL A 408 -4.83 -22.78 16.26
C VAL A 408 -5.72 -21.54 16.21
N LEU A 409 -5.17 -20.42 15.75
CA LEU A 409 -5.93 -19.17 15.66
C LEU A 409 -7.02 -19.23 14.57
N GLU A 410 -6.71 -19.85 13.41
CA GLU A 410 -7.68 -20.08 12.33
C GLU A 410 -8.86 -20.91 12.80
N GLY A 411 -8.60 -22.06 13.41
CA GLY A 411 -9.65 -22.91 13.94
C GLY A 411 -10.42 -22.25 15.09
N THR A 412 -9.74 -21.46 15.93
CA THR A 412 -10.40 -20.69 17.00
C THR A 412 -11.40 -19.68 16.42
N MET A 413 -11.00 -18.95 15.37
CA MET A 413 -11.86 -17.98 14.70
C MET A 413 -13.03 -18.69 13.99
N ASP A 414 -12.78 -19.82 13.33
CA ASP A 414 -13.82 -20.59 12.66
C ASP A 414 -14.88 -21.09 13.66
N VAL A 415 -14.45 -21.66 14.79
CA VAL A 415 -15.37 -22.11 15.85
C VAL A 415 -16.16 -20.91 16.42
N LEU A 416 -15.49 -19.78 16.72
CA LEU A 416 -16.15 -18.60 17.25
C LEU A 416 -17.21 -18.06 16.28
N PHE A 417 -16.87 -17.93 15.01
CA PHE A 417 -17.73 -17.32 14.00
C PHE A 417 -18.91 -18.21 13.61
N ARG A 418 -18.76 -19.55 13.71
CA ARG A 418 -19.86 -20.50 13.44
C ARG A 418 -20.82 -20.63 14.60
N THR A 419 -20.30 -20.69 15.82
CA THR A 419 -21.11 -21.09 16.97
C THR A 419 -21.51 -19.93 17.88
N ASN A 420 -20.76 -18.85 17.85
CA ASN A 420 -20.87 -17.73 18.79
C ASN A 420 -20.80 -18.19 20.28
N ASP A 421 -20.13 -19.32 20.54
CA ASP A 421 -20.04 -19.96 21.86
C ASP A 421 -18.58 -20.03 22.34
N LEU A 422 -18.28 -19.26 23.39
CA LEU A 422 -16.95 -19.21 23.99
C LEU A 422 -16.57 -20.52 24.69
N SER A 423 -17.53 -21.34 25.11
CA SER A 423 -17.27 -22.64 25.73
C SER A 423 -16.70 -23.62 24.70
N LEU A 424 -17.24 -23.62 23.49
CA LEU A 424 -16.73 -24.43 22.39
C LEU A 424 -15.36 -23.95 21.93
N VAL A 425 -15.15 -22.63 21.88
CA VAL A 425 -13.83 -22.03 21.60
C VAL A 425 -12.80 -22.48 22.63
N LYS A 426 -13.14 -22.42 23.92
CA LYS A 426 -12.26 -22.89 25.01
C LYS A 426 -11.93 -24.38 24.88
N SER A 427 -12.93 -25.20 24.59
CA SER A 427 -12.74 -26.64 24.38
C SER A 427 -11.79 -26.94 23.22
N TYR A 428 -11.99 -26.25 22.08
CA TYR A 428 -11.12 -26.38 20.90
C TYR A 428 -9.66 -25.99 21.23
N VAL A 429 -9.44 -24.82 21.83
CA VAL A 429 -8.09 -24.35 22.21
C VAL A 429 -7.42 -25.30 23.21
N THR A 430 -8.17 -25.80 24.21
CA THR A 430 -7.65 -26.78 25.18
C THR A 430 -7.27 -28.09 24.48
N GLY A 431 -8.06 -28.54 23.51
CA GLY A 431 -7.74 -29.72 22.69
C GLY A 431 -6.45 -29.55 21.90
N GLU A 432 -6.27 -28.42 21.22
CA GLU A 432 -5.05 -28.14 20.45
C GLU A 432 -3.81 -28.01 21.37
N ILE A 433 -3.93 -27.37 22.54
CA ILE A 433 -2.84 -27.33 23.53
C ILE A 433 -2.48 -28.74 24.00
N THR A 434 -3.48 -29.58 24.25
CA THR A 434 -3.26 -30.98 24.66
C THR A 434 -2.50 -31.76 23.59
N ARG A 435 -2.83 -31.58 22.30
CA ARG A 435 -2.11 -32.20 21.19
C ARG A 435 -0.65 -31.74 21.10
N ILE A 436 -0.40 -30.44 21.35
CA ILE A 436 0.96 -29.89 21.45
C ILE A 436 1.74 -30.57 22.57
N MET A 437 1.14 -30.65 23.76
CA MET A 437 1.77 -31.23 24.95
C MET A 437 2.07 -32.74 24.80
N ARG A 438 1.27 -33.45 24.01
CA ARG A 438 1.48 -34.86 23.68
C ARG A 438 2.51 -35.11 22.57
N GLY A 439 3.05 -34.04 21.96
CA GLY A 439 4.01 -34.16 20.88
C GLY A 439 3.42 -34.70 19.55
N GLU A 440 2.11 -34.55 19.35
CA GLU A 440 1.42 -35.05 18.15
C GLU A 440 1.70 -34.23 16.88
N LEU A 441 2.37 -33.07 17.03
CA LEU A 441 2.63 -32.14 15.94
C LEU A 441 4.07 -32.25 15.42
N SER A 442 4.26 -32.03 14.11
CA SER A 442 5.58 -32.00 13.52
C SER A 442 6.41 -30.81 14.03
N LEU A 443 7.70 -31.03 14.29
CA LEU A 443 8.64 -29.94 14.63
C LEU A 443 8.69 -28.84 13.57
N GLN A 444 8.40 -29.14 12.32
CA GLN A 444 8.33 -28.16 11.23
C GLN A 444 7.24 -27.10 11.45
N GLU A 445 6.17 -27.44 12.17
CA GLU A 445 5.09 -26.51 12.47
C GLU A 445 5.47 -25.46 13.51
N PHE A 446 6.56 -25.68 14.27
CA PHE A 446 7.08 -24.76 15.28
C PHE A 446 8.20 -23.84 14.77
N ILE A 447 8.59 -23.97 13.51
CA ILE A 447 9.66 -23.14 12.92
C ILE A 447 9.19 -21.69 12.83
N ILE A 448 9.97 -20.78 13.40
CA ILE A 448 9.80 -19.33 13.33
C ILE A 448 10.96 -18.78 12.50
N ALA A 449 10.64 -18.06 11.43
CA ALA A 449 11.62 -17.35 10.60
C ALA A 449 11.46 -15.85 10.77
N LYS A 450 12.46 -15.18 11.33
CA LYS A 450 12.50 -13.72 11.48
C LYS A 450 13.75 -13.15 10.86
N GLU A 451 13.60 -12.00 10.20
CA GLU A 451 14.73 -11.25 9.67
C GLU A 451 15.54 -10.61 10.80
N VAL A 452 16.85 -10.79 10.76
CA VAL A 452 17.79 -10.11 11.66
C VAL A 452 18.40 -8.93 10.92
N ARG A 453 18.20 -7.72 11.40
CA ARG A 453 18.76 -6.49 10.83
C ARG A 453 19.98 -6.07 11.64
N LEU A 454 21.15 -6.52 11.22
CA LEU A 454 22.41 -6.16 11.87
C LEU A 454 22.58 -4.63 11.87
N GLY A 455 23.00 -4.08 13.03
CA GLY A 455 23.21 -2.64 13.20
C GLY A 455 21.97 -1.80 13.57
N THR A 456 20.75 -2.39 13.58
CA THR A 456 19.54 -1.66 13.97
C THR A 456 19.14 -1.83 15.43
N TYR A 457 19.75 -2.78 16.13
CA TYR A 457 19.44 -3.04 17.55
C TYR A 457 20.35 -2.22 18.46
N SER A 458 19.76 -1.45 19.38
CA SER A 458 20.53 -0.79 20.44
C SER A 458 21.14 -1.84 21.36
N GLY A 459 22.45 -1.73 21.64
CA GLY A 459 23.29 -2.78 22.23
C GLY A 459 22.93 -3.34 23.60
N ARG A 460 21.81 -2.92 24.22
CA ARG A 460 21.40 -3.39 25.56
C ARG A 460 20.37 -4.52 25.56
N VAL A 461 19.52 -4.61 24.53
CA VAL A 461 18.50 -5.67 24.46
C VAL A 461 18.39 -6.17 23.04
N LEU A 462 19.01 -7.31 22.75
CA LEU A 462 18.79 -8.01 21.49
C LEU A 462 17.50 -8.83 21.58
N PRO A 463 16.64 -8.79 20.55
CA PRO A 463 15.50 -9.69 20.47
C PRO A 463 15.95 -11.16 20.47
N ALA A 464 15.14 -12.08 20.98
CA ALA A 464 15.51 -13.49 21.14
C ALA A 464 16.02 -14.14 19.84
N HIS A 465 15.53 -13.70 18.68
CA HIS A 465 15.93 -14.20 17.35
C HIS A 465 17.24 -13.56 16.83
N ALA A 466 17.78 -12.56 17.51
CA ALA A 466 19.05 -11.91 17.17
C ALA A 466 20.18 -12.22 18.19
N LYS A 467 19.84 -12.96 19.26
CA LYS A 467 20.80 -13.55 20.20
C LYS A 467 21.35 -14.85 19.62
#